data_2d6b15e5107f881eea8b7d3039ee6509
#
_entry.id   2d6b15e5107f881eea8b7d3039ee6509
#
_cell.length_a   1.000
_cell.length_b   1.000
_cell.length_c   1.000
_cell.angle_alpha   90.00
_cell.angle_beta   90.00
_cell.angle_gamma   90.00
#
_symmetry.space_group_name_H-M   'P 1'
#
loop_
_entity.id
_entity.type
_entity.pdbx_description
1 polymer ?
#
loop_
_entity_poly.entity_id
_entity_poly.type
_entity_poly.pdbx_seq_one_letter_code
_entity_poly.pdbx_strand_id
1 'polypeptide(L)'
;MIIDIDPKKFFQVGAQLPIHEKQALIEFLRDNVDIFAWDACEAPGVNPNFICHHLNVNPSVIPRKKPSRCLSRDHCEAVKEEVTKLKRVGAIKEVFYLEWLANTVVVKKKNGKWRVCVDFTDLNKVCPKDPFPLPKIDQLVDATVGHPRMSFLDAFQGYYQIPLALDDQEKTSFITPVGNYHYKVMSFGLKNAGSTYQRMMTKMFEAKMGKNIKVYIDDMVVKSKMESEHKGDLTNIFQILRGHKLRLNTSKCSFRVGSGKFLGYMVTIEESR
;
A
#
# COMPACT_ATOMS: atom_id res chain seq x y z
N MET A 1 21.64 3.52 3.76
CA MET A 1 22.14 4.75 4.43
C MET A 1 21.18 5.11 5.56
N ILE A 2 21.70 5.34 6.76
CA ILE A 2 20.94 5.74 7.96
C ILE A 2 20.70 7.25 7.86
N ILE A 3 19.45 7.70 8.13
CA ILE A 3 19.06 9.11 7.98
C ILE A 3 19.15 9.86 9.30
N ASP A 4 18.93 9.17 10.40
CA ASP A 4 18.80 9.71 11.75
C ASP A 4 19.59 8.84 12.74
N ILE A 5 19.61 9.24 14.00
CA ILE A 5 20.18 8.46 15.13
C ILE A 5 19.51 7.07 15.23
N ASP A 6 18.27 6.91 14.73
CA ASP A 6 17.57 5.63 14.69
C ASP A 6 18.05 4.75 13.50
N PRO A 7 18.72 3.63 13.74
CA PRO A 7 19.19 2.72 12.69
C PRO A 7 18.08 2.07 11.87
N LYS A 8 16.83 2.19 12.31
CA LYS A 8 15.64 1.72 11.57
C LYS A 8 15.21 2.69 10.47
N LYS A 9 15.65 3.94 10.53
CA LYS A 9 15.36 4.96 9.52
C LYS A 9 16.48 5.03 8.49
N PHE A 10 16.31 4.30 7.39
CA PHE A 10 17.32 4.22 6.32
C PHE A 10 16.69 4.26 4.93
N PHE A 11 17.47 4.70 3.95
CA PHE A 11 17.16 4.58 2.53
C PHE A 11 18.05 3.58 1.82
N GLN A 12 17.49 2.88 0.84
CA GLN A 12 18.24 2.03 -0.09
C GLN A 12 18.57 2.85 -1.34
N VAL A 13 19.84 3.01 -1.64
CA VAL A 13 20.33 3.76 -2.80
C VAL A 13 21.24 2.88 -3.64
N GLY A 14 21.34 3.20 -4.95
CA GLY A 14 22.20 2.46 -5.88
C GLY A 14 23.65 2.39 -5.37
N ALA A 15 24.23 1.18 -5.37
CA ALA A 15 25.58 0.93 -4.88
C ALA A 15 26.67 1.52 -5.81
N GLN A 16 26.41 1.49 -7.11
CA GLN A 16 27.34 1.91 -8.18
C GLN A 16 27.27 3.39 -8.52
N LEU A 17 26.57 4.20 -7.71
CA LEU A 17 26.51 5.65 -7.95
C LEU A 17 27.85 6.32 -7.67
N PRO A 18 28.31 7.26 -8.52
CA PRO A 18 29.43 8.13 -8.22
C PRO A 18 29.22 8.88 -6.89
N ILE A 19 30.32 9.19 -6.18
CA ILE A 19 30.24 9.76 -4.82
C ILE A 19 29.42 11.07 -4.80
N HIS A 20 29.63 11.94 -5.77
CA HIS A 20 28.89 13.21 -5.87
C HIS A 20 27.40 13.02 -6.15
N GLU A 21 27.01 12.05 -7.00
CA GLU A 21 25.61 11.71 -7.25
C GLU A 21 24.95 11.08 -6.03
N LYS A 22 25.69 10.24 -5.31
CA LYS A 22 25.22 9.62 -4.07
C LYS A 22 24.94 10.68 -3.00
N GLN A 23 25.83 11.68 -2.84
CA GLN A 23 25.63 12.78 -1.90
C GLN A 23 24.41 13.60 -2.27
N ALA A 24 24.29 14.03 -3.53
CA ALA A 24 23.15 14.80 -4.03
C ALA A 24 21.81 14.04 -3.86
N LEU A 25 21.81 12.72 -4.02
CA LEU A 25 20.63 11.90 -3.78
C LEU A 25 20.29 11.81 -2.29
N ILE A 26 21.28 11.71 -1.43
CA ILE A 26 21.12 11.68 0.02
C ILE A 26 20.48 12.98 0.52
N GLU A 27 20.98 14.12 0.09
CA GLU A 27 20.42 15.45 0.42
C GLU A 27 18.98 15.54 -0.07
N PHE A 28 18.74 15.16 -1.33
CA PHE A 28 17.39 15.14 -1.90
C PHE A 28 16.40 14.28 -1.09
N LEU A 29 16.81 13.09 -0.64
CA LEU A 29 15.94 12.22 0.16
C LEU A 29 15.71 12.77 1.58
N ARG A 30 16.70 13.45 2.16
CA ARG A 30 16.56 14.15 3.45
C ARG A 30 15.58 15.31 3.37
N ASP A 31 15.66 16.12 2.30
CA ASP A 31 14.75 17.24 2.07
C ASP A 31 13.31 16.80 1.82
N ASN A 32 13.10 15.52 1.48
CA ASN A 32 11.79 14.93 1.21
C ASN A 32 11.39 13.84 2.21
N VAL A 33 11.91 13.90 3.42
CA VAL A 33 11.65 12.88 4.46
C VAL A 33 10.16 12.75 4.82
N ASP A 34 9.42 13.83 4.66
CA ASP A 34 7.98 13.93 4.94
C ASP A 34 7.10 13.05 4.03
N ILE A 35 7.62 12.55 2.91
CA ILE A 35 6.89 11.64 2.00
C ILE A 35 6.91 10.21 2.50
N PHE A 36 7.81 9.89 3.40
CA PHE A 36 8.01 8.55 3.92
C PHE A 36 7.32 8.36 5.25
N ALA A 37 6.95 7.11 5.55
CA ALA A 37 6.49 6.68 6.85
C ALA A 37 7.33 5.51 7.35
N TRP A 38 7.70 5.55 8.62
CA TRP A 38 8.35 4.47 9.36
C TRP A 38 7.40 3.83 10.37
N ASP A 39 6.41 4.61 10.82
CA ASP A 39 5.31 4.13 11.64
C ASP A 39 3.95 4.43 10.99
N ALA A 40 2.96 3.60 11.26
CA ALA A 40 1.63 3.75 10.67
C ALA A 40 0.91 5.05 11.10
N CYS A 41 1.30 5.66 12.23
CA CYS A 41 0.78 6.95 12.67
C CYS A 41 1.26 8.12 11.79
N GLU A 42 2.33 7.93 11.02
CA GLU A 42 2.89 8.94 10.10
C GLU A 42 2.18 8.96 8.74
N ALA A 43 1.26 8.03 8.48
CA ALA A 43 0.50 7.92 7.24
C ALA A 43 -0.94 8.45 7.42
N PRO A 44 -1.20 9.75 7.15
CA PRO A 44 -2.49 10.38 7.41
C PRO A 44 -3.62 9.87 6.50
N GLY A 45 -3.25 9.23 5.39
CA GLY A 45 -4.19 8.75 4.38
C GLY A 45 -4.62 9.81 3.38
N VAL A 46 -5.18 9.31 2.29
CA VAL A 46 -5.66 10.12 1.16
C VAL A 46 -7.01 10.77 1.52
N ASN A 47 -7.26 11.97 0.97
CA ASN A 47 -8.50 12.69 1.20
C ASN A 47 -9.71 11.88 0.70
N PRO A 48 -10.76 11.64 1.52
CA PRO A 48 -11.98 10.92 1.11
C PRO A 48 -12.68 11.51 -0.11
N ASN A 49 -12.61 12.82 -0.32
CA ASN A 49 -13.19 13.47 -1.49
C ASN A 49 -12.40 13.20 -2.78
N PHE A 50 -11.13 12.80 -2.69
CA PHE A 50 -10.34 12.40 -3.84
C PHE A 50 -10.63 10.95 -4.24
N ILE A 51 -10.65 10.04 -3.27
CA ILE A 51 -10.98 8.62 -3.44
C ILE A 51 -11.51 8.04 -2.14
N CYS A 52 -12.51 7.18 -2.25
CA CYS A 52 -13.05 6.40 -1.15
C CYS A 52 -13.38 4.99 -1.67
N HIS A 53 -13.16 3.96 -0.87
CA HIS A 53 -13.55 2.61 -1.24
C HIS A 53 -15.01 2.36 -0.90
N HIS A 54 -15.78 1.85 -1.86
CA HIS A 54 -17.19 1.50 -1.72
C HIS A 54 -17.38 0.01 -1.95
N LEU A 55 -18.18 -0.63 -1.11
CA LEU A 55 -18.53 -2.05 -1.26
C LEU A 55 -19.69 -2.26 -2.23
N ASN A 56 -20.54 -1.27 -2.40
CA ASN A 56 -21.74 -1.30 -3.25
C ASN A 56 -22.63 -2.53 -3.00
N VAL A 57 -22.77 -2.94 -1.75
CA VAL A 57 -23.67 -4.04 -1.35
C VAL A 57 -25.11 -3.60 -1.55
N ASN A 58 -25.91 -4.42 -2.24
CA ASN A 58 -27.34 -4.15 -2.40
C ASN A 58 -28.02 -4.14 -1.03
N PRO A 59 -28.77 -3.10 -0.66
CA PRO A 59 -29.47 -3.00 0.63
C PRO A 59 -30.45 -4.14 0.92
N SER A 60 -30.97 -4.82 -0.09
CA SER A 60 -31.88 -5.98 0.07
C SER A 60 -31.18 -7.28 0.48
N VAL A 61 -29.84 -7.30 0.51
CA VAL A 61 -29.08 -8.49 0.90
C VAL A 61 -29.15 -8.66 2.42
N ILE A 62 -29.53 -9.85 2.85
CA ILE A 62 -29.57 -10.20 4.28
C ILE A 62 -28.13 -10.30 4.81
N PRO A 63 -27.77 -9.50 5.81
CA PRO A 63 -26.47 -9.56 6.45
C PRO A 63 -26.14 -10.93 7.06
N ARG A 64 -24.88 -11.28 7.11
CA ARG A 64 -24.40 -12.56 7.69
C ARG A 64 -23.50 -12.33 8.88
N LYS A 65 -23.81 -13.06 9.98
CA LYS A 65 -22.97 -13.11 11.19
C LYS A 65 -22.36 -14.49 11.30
N LYS A 66 -21.04 -14.57 11.28
CA LYS A 66 -20.32 -15.83 11.55
C LYS A 66 -20.20 -16.06 13.05
N PRO A 67 -20.45 -17.28 13.56
CA PRO A 67 -20.15 -17.62 14.95
C PRO A 67 -18.64 -17.47 15.21
N SER A 68 -18.29 -17.09 16.44
CA SER A 68 -16.89 -16.98 16.84
C SER A 68 -16.17 -18.32 16.71
N ARG A 69 -14.96 -18.30 16.17
CA ARG A 69 -14.08 -19.49 16.12
C ARG A 69 -13.18 -19.53 17.34
N CYS A 70 -12.97 -20.73 17.90
CA CYS A 70 -11.94 -20.95 18.89
C CYS A 70 -10.54 -20.69 18.27
N LEU A 71 -9.74 -19.86 18.90
CA LEU A 71 -8.37 -19.59 18.53
C LEU A 71 -7.42 -20.23 19.55
N SER A 72 -6.26 -20.69 19.09
CA SER A 72 -5.18 -21.09 19.99
C SER A 72 -4.66 -19.87 20.78
N ARG A 73 -3.95 -20.09 21.88
CA ARG A 73 -3.38 -19.03 22.70
C ARG A 73 -2.50 -18.09 21.87
N ASP A 74 -1.61 -18.62 21.03
CA ASP A 74 -0.69 -17.84 20.20
C ASP A 74 -1.45 -16.99 19.16
N HIS A 75 -2.53 -17.54 18.58
CA HIS A 75 -3.39 -16.79 17.67
C HIS A 75 -4.14 -15.68 18.38
N CYS A 76 -4.63 -15.90 19.61
CA CYS A 76 -5.26 -14.87 20.40
C CYS A 76 -4.31 -13.69 20.67
N GLU A 77 -3.06 -13.96 21.08
CA GLU A 77 -2.07 -12.93 21.30
C GLU A 77 -1.74 -12.16 20.03
N ALA A 78 -1.53 -12.84 18.91
CA ALA A 78 -1.30 -12.19 17.62
C ALA A 78 -2.45 -11.26 17.22
N VAL A 79 -3.70 -11.67 17.43
CA VAL A 79 -4.89 -10.84 17.16
C VAL A 79 -4.95 -9.62 18.08
N LYS A 80 -4.68 -9.79 19.38
CA LYS A 80 -4.65 -8.67 20.34
C LYS A 80 -3.59 -7.62 19.98
N GLU A 81 -2.38 -8.07 19.63
CA GLU A 81 -1.30 -7.17 19.16
C GLU A 81 -1.72 -6.40 17.92
N GLU A 82 -2.33 -7.06 16.93
CA GLU A 82 -2.76 -6.41 15.70
C GLU A 82 -3.89 -5.41 15.97
N VAL A 83 -4.91 -5.76 16.78
CA VAL A 83 -5.97 -4.85 17.20
C VAL A 83 -5.39 -3.61 17.88
N THR A 84 -4.42 -3.79 18.77
CA THR A 84 -3.76 -2.67 19.47
C THR A 84 -3.07 -1.73 18.49
N LYS A 85 -2.38 -2.27 17.48
CA LYS A 85 -1.74 -1.46 16.41
C LYS A 85 -2.78 -0.70 15.59
N LEU A 86 -3.83 -1.40 15.13
CA LEU A 86 -4.88 -0.80 14.30
C LEU A 86 -5.69 0.27 15.06
N LYS A 87 -5.93 0.08 16.36
CA LYS A 87 -6.55 1.12 17.23
C LYS A 87 -5.66 2.34 17.36
N ARG A 88 -4.36 2.15 17.60
CA ARG A 88 -3.40 3.25 17.75
C ARG A 88 -3.38 4.17 16.53
N VAL A 89 -3.48 3.62 15.33
CA VAL A 89 -3.49 4.38 14.08
C VAL A 89 -4.89 4.82 13.64
N GLY A 90 -5.93 4.50 14.39
CA GLY A 90 -7.31 4.88 14.09
C GLY A 90 -7.90 4.16 12.86
N ALA A 91 -7.31 3.05 12.42
CA ALA A 91 -7.76 2.28 11.26
C ALA A 91 -9.03 1.47 11.54
N ILE A 92 -9.31 1.16 12.80
CA ILE A 92 -10.51 0.45 13.25
C ILE A 92 -11.23 1.20 14.35
N LYS A 93 -12.52 0.90 14.50
CA LYS A 93 -13.39 1.41 15.59
C LYS A 93 -14.13 0.25 16.20
N GLU A 94 -14.31 0.28 17.52
CA GLU A 94 -15.10 -0.69 18.27
C GLU A 94 -16.59 -0.50 17.99
N VAL A 95 -17.33 -1.61 17.93
CA VAL A 95 -18.74 -1.62 17.59
C VAL A 95 -19.48 -2.73 18.32
N PHE A 96 -20.77 -2.48 18.68
CA PHE A 96 -21.54 -3.35 19.56
C PHE A 96 -22.73 -4.04 18.85
N TYR A 97 -23.50 -3.31 18.08
CA TYR A 97 -24.71 -3.82 17.42
C TYR A 97 -24.44 -4.04 15.93
N LEU A 98 -24.16 -5.29 15.57
CA LEU A 98 -23.67 -5.64 14.25
C LEU A 98 -24.72 -6.38 13.42
N GLU A 99 -24.82 -6.05 12.15
CA GLU A 99 -25.53 -6.85 11.15
C GLU A 99 -24.56 -7.82 10.43
N TRP A 100 -23.38 -7.35 10.07
CA TRP A 100 -22.32 -8.17 9.48
C TRP A 100 -21.28 -8.53 10.52
N LEU A 101 -20.80 -9.79 10.50
CA LEU A 101 -19.73 -10.20 11.39
C LEU A 101 -18.85 -11.29 10.76
N ALA A 102 -17.58 -10.98 10.55
CA ALA A 102 -16.57 -11.88 10.00
C ALA A 102 -15.66 -12.41 11.11
N ASN A 103 -14.98 -13.53 10.84
CA ASN A 103 -13.94 -14.07 11.72
C ASN A 103 -12.55 -13.55 11.34
N THR A 104 -11.67 -13.45 12.31
CA THR A 104 -10.23 -13.27 12.07
C THR A 104 -9.60 -14.60 11.67
N VAL A 105 -8.59 -14.52 10.79
CA VAL A 105 -7.77 -15.64 10.32
C VAL A 105 -6.31 -15.28 10.55
N VAL A 106 -5.56 -16.19 11.18
CA VAL A 106 -4.14 -15.97 11.51
C VAL A 106 -3.29 -16.90 10.67
N VAL A 107 -2.33 -16.35 9.92
CA VAL A 107 -1.45 -17.08 9.01
C VAL A 107 0.01 -16.79 9.36
N LYS A 108 0.84 -17.82 9.41
CA LYS A 108 2.28 -17.66 9.66
C LYS A 108 2.99 -17.27 8.36
N LYS A 109 3.74 -16.16 8.37
CA LYS A 109 4.59 -15.74 7.25
C LYS A 109 5.86 -16.59 7.18
N LYS A 110 6.55 -16.60 6.02
CA LYS A 110 7.84 -17.30 5.85
C LYS A 110 8.93 -16.86 6.86
N ASN A 111 8.86 -15.62 7.33
CA ASN A 111 9.77 -15.07 8.34
C ASN A 111 9.36 -15.39 9.81
N GLY A 112 8.44 -16.30 10.02
CA GLY A 112 7.96 -16.72 11.33
C GLY A 112 6.93 -15.81 12.00
N LYS A 113 6.73 -14.59 11.51
CA LYS A 113 5.76 -13.63 12.09
C LYS A 113 4.33 -13.98 11.69
N TRP A 114 3.37 -13.71 12.58
CA TRP A 114 1.96 -13.86 12.31
C TRP A 114 1.43 -12.74 11.41
N ARG A 115 0.50 -13.07 10.55
CA ARG A 115 -0.35 -12.14 9.82
C ARG A 115 -1.78 -12.38 10.23
N VAL A 116 -2.45 -11.36 10.73
CA VAL A 116 -3.88 -11.38 11.02
C VAL A 116 -4.62 -10.82 9.83
N CYS A 117 -5.62 -11.56 9.35
CA CYS A 117 -6.52 -11.17 8.26
C CYS A 117 -7.96 -11.30 8.74
N VAL A 118 -8.90 -10.72 8.00
CA VAL A 118 -10.34 -10.89 8.22
C VAL A 118 -10.93 -11.68 7.04
N ASP A 119 -11.76 -12.66 7.35
CA ASP A 119 -12.43 -13.51 6.36
C ASP A 119 -13.69 -12.81 5.82
N PHE A 120 -13.52 -11.98 4.82
CA PHE A 120 -14.61 -11.29 4.14
C PHE A 120 -15.30 -12.13 3.05
N THR A 121 -15.18 -13.45 3.05
CA THR A 121 -15.74 -14.31 2.00
C THR A 121 -17.22 -14.05 1.75
N ASP A 122 -18.04 -13.95 2.81
CA ASP A 122 -19.48 -13.75 2.64
C ASP A 122 -19.83 -12.33 2.20
N LEU A 123 -19.14 -11.33 2.72
CA LEU A 123 -19.27 -9.95 2.26
C LEU A 123 -18.87 -9.82 0.78
N ASN A 124 -17.75 -10.41 0.40
CA ASN A 124 -17.24 -10.36 -0.98
C ASN A 124 -18.16 -11.05 -2.00
N LYS A 125 -18.94 -12.06 -1.59
CA LYS A 125 -19.92 -12.71 -2.47
C LYS A 125 -21.03 -11.76 -2.92
N VAL A 126 -21.43 -10.84 -2.06
CA VAL A 126 -22.53 -9.91 -2.31
C VAL A 126 -22.08 -8.55 -2.85
N CYS A 127 -20.79 -8.25 -2.80
CA CYS A 127 -20.23 -7.10 -3.47
C CYS A 127 -20.21 -7.32 -4.98
N PRO A 128 -20.70 -6.40 -5.83
CA PRO A 128 -20.54 -6.48 -7.27
C PRO A 128 -19.07 -6.38 -7.66
N LYS A 129 -18.68 -6.98 -8.79
CA LYS A 129 -17.31 -6.85 -9.32
C LYS A 129 -17.17 -5.48 -9.99
N ASP A 130 -16.13 -4.76 -9.63
CA ASP A 130 -15.71 -3.53 -10.34
C ASP A 130 -15.00 -3.93 -11.64
N PRO A 131 -15.49 -3.49 -12.82
CA PRO A 131 -14.88 -3.79 -14.11
C PRO A 131 -13.66 -2.93 -14.42
N PHE A 132 -13.16 -2.12 -13.49
CA PHE A 132 -12.00 -1.24 -13.72
C PHE A 132 -10.80 -2.05 -14.24
N PRO A 133 -10.23 -1.70 -15.40
CA PRO A 133 -9.15 -2.47 -16.00
C PRO A 133 -7.86 -2.33 -15.21
N LEU A 134 -7.26 -3.46 -14.83
CA LEU A 134 -5.89 -3.48 -14.33
C LEU A 134 -4.91 -3.53 -15.50
N PRO A 135 -3.79 -2.81 -15.45
CA PRO A 135 -2.76 -2.89 -16.47
C PRO A 135 -2.22 -4.32 -16.63
N LYS A 136 -1.79 -4.69 -17.83
CA LYS A 136 -1.12 -5.98 -18.05
C LYS A 136 0.30 -5.90 -17.51
N ILE A 137 0.67 -6.86 -16.65
CA ILE A 137 1.97 -6.90 -15.97
C ILE A 137 3.12 -6.93 -16.98
N ASP A 138 3.05 -7.81 -17.99
CA ASP A 138 4.09 -7.95 -19.01
C ASP A 138 4.35 -6.60 -19.73
N GLN A 139 3.30 -5.88 -20.12
CA GLN A 139 3.42 -4.58 -20.77
C GLN A 139 4.06 -3.51 -19.85
N LEU A 140 3.83 -3.59 -18.52
CA LEU A 140 4.44 -2.68 -17.58
C LEU A 140 5.93 -2.98 -17.42
N VAL A 141 6.29 -4.26 -17.34
CA VAL A 141 7.68 -4.73 -17.22
C VAL A 141 8.47 -4.35 -18.47
N ASP A 142 7.98 -4.72 -19.67
CA ASP A 142 8.63 -4.39 -20.96
C ASP A 142 8.84 -2.88 -21.12
N ALA A 143 7.83 -2.09 -20.76
CA ALA A 143 7.95 -0.63 -20.84
C ALA A 143 8.88 -0.03 -19.78
N THR A 144 9.44 -0.81 -18.86
CA THR A 144 10.37 -0.36 -17.82
C THR A 144 11.82 -0.70 -18.15
N VAL A 145 12.05 -1.73 -18.97
CA VAL A 145 13.38 -2.15 -19.43
C VAL A 145 14.08 -1.04 -20.24
N GLY A 146 15.42 -1.04 -20.27
CA GLY A 146 16.24 -0.15 -21.10
C GLY A 146 16.40 1.28 -20.59
N HIS A 147 16.01 1.58 -19.34
CA HIS A 147 16.20 2.90 -18.75
C HIS A 147 17.45 2.93 -17.85
N PRO A 148 18.35 3.92 -18.02
CA PRO A 148 19.65 3.93 -17.33
C PRO A 148 19.53 4.11 -15.81
N ARG A 149 18.46 4.72 -15.36
CA ARG A 149 18.18 4.90 -13.93
C ARG A 149 16.70 4.70 -13.64
N MET A 150 16.45 3.93 -12.61
CA MET A 150 15.10 3.63 -12.12
C MET A 150 15.04 3.83 -10.61
N SER A 151 13.86 4.18 -10.10
CA SER A 151 13.55 4.15 -8.68
C SER A 151 12.28 3.34 -8.47
N PHE A 152 12.38 2.33 -7.62
CA PHE A 152 11.25 1.49 -7.25
C PHE A 152 10.66 2.01 -5.94
N LEU A 153 9.38 2.29 -5.95
CA LEU A 153 8.65 2.90 -4.85
C LEU A 153 7.52 1.96 -4.42
N ASP A 154 7.29 1.85 -3.12
CA ASP A 154 6.21 1.04 -2.52
C ASP A 154 5.46 1.91 -1.51
N ALA A 155 4.14 1.89 -1.54
CA ALA A 155 3.34 2.67 -0.61
C ALA A 155 3.35 2.03 0.79
N PHE A 156 3.48 2.84 1.83
CA PHE A 156 3.46 2.37 3.21
C PHE A 156 2.06 1.92 3.59
N GLN A 157 1.85 0.60 3.78
CA GLN A 157 0.54 0.02 4.08
C GLN A 157 -0.57 0.61 3.18
N GLY A 158 -0.32 0.63 1.85
CA GLY A 158 -1.07 1.44 0.89
C GLY A 158 -2.59 1.35 1.00
N TYR A 159 -3.15 0.15 1.24
CA TYR A 159 -4.60 -0.01 1.39
C TYR A 159 -5.15 0.75 2.59
N TYR A 160 -4.44 0.81 3.71
CA TYR A 160 -4.89 1.54 4.89
C TYR A 160 -4.84 3.07 4.72
N GLN A 161 -4.20 3.56 3.67
CA GLN A 161 -4.22 4.98 3.34
C GLN A 161 -5.48 5.41 2.56
N ILE A 162 -6.32 4.48 2.12
CA ILE A 162 -7.58 4.78 1.44
C ILE A 162 -8.74 4.67 2.43
N PRO A 163 -9.55 5.72 2.62
CA PRO A 163 -10.72 5.66 3.49
C PRO A 163 -11.79 4.73 2.92
N LEU A 164 -12.53 4.09 3.82
CA LEU A 164 -13.73 3.32 3.49
C LEU A 164 -14.97 4.21 3.65
N ALA A 165 -15.90 4.10 2.71
CA ALA A 165 -17.15 4.84 2.76
C ALA A 165 -17.88 4.62 4.10
N LEU A 166 -18.42 5.69 4.70
CA LEU A 166 -19.03 5.64 6.04
C LEU A 166 -20.12 4.57 6.13
N ASP A 167 -20.98 4.49 5.13
CA ASP A 167 -22.09 3.52 5.06
C ASP A 167 -21.63 2.06 4.89
N ASP A 168 -20.35 1.86 4.54
CA ASP A 168 -19.77 0.54 4.33
C ASP A 168 -18.88 0.09 5.49
N GLN A 169 -18.50 0.98 6.40
CA GLN A 169 -17.58 0.67 7.49
C GLN A 169 -18.09 -0.48 8.37
N GLU A 170 -19.33 -0.41 8.84
CA GLU A 170 -19.90 -1.42 9.72
C GLU A 170 -20.07 -2.80 9.05
N LYS A 171 -20.19 -2.83 7.70
CA LYS A 171 -20.22 -4.09 6.94
C LYS A 171 -18.91 -4.87 7.02
N THR A 172 -17.78 -4.19 7.36
CA THR A 172 -16.46 -4.81 7.54
C THR A 172 -16.20 -5.31 8.96
N SER A 173 -17.24 -5.46 9.76
CA SER A 173 -17.10 -5.84 11.17
C SER A 173 -16.54 -7.26 11.33
N PHE A 174 -15.68 -7.40 12.33
CA PHE A 174 -15.02 -8.65 12.66
C PHE A 174 -14.90 -8.86 14.16
N ILE A 175 -14.93 -10.15 14.55
CA ILE A 175 -14.83 -10.58 15.94
C ILE A 175 -13.37 -10.86 16.31
N THR A 176 -13.01 -10.47 17.52
CA THR A 176 -11.69 -10.74 18.12
C THR A 176 -11.85 -11.16 19.58
N PRO A 177 -10.79 -11.71 20.21
CA PRO A 177 -10.81 -12.05 21.64
C PRO A 177 -11.02 -10.86 22.58
N VAL A 178 -10.86 -9.62 22.07
CA VAL A 178 -10.93 -8.38 22.89
C VAL A 178 -12.09 -7.46 22.47
N GLY A 179 -12.98 -7.92 21.63
CA GLY A 179 -14.16 -7.16 21.20
C GLY A 179 -14.40 -7.24 19.70
N ASN A 180 -15.43 -6.54 19.23
CA ASN A 180 -15.78 -6.45 17.82
C ASN A 180 -15.37 -5.08 17.28
N TYR A 181 -14.81 -5.09 16.09
CA TYR A 181 -14.31 -3.89 15.41
C TYR A 181 -14.73 -3.86 13.97
N HIS A 182 -14.83 -2.67 13.39
CA HIS A 182 -14.91 -2.47 11.94
C HIS A 182 -13.77 -1.60 11.43
N TYR A 183 -13.46 -1.70 10.14
CA TYR A 183 -12.47 -0.83 9.51
C TYR A 183 -13.05 0.51 9.12
N LYS A 184 -12.28 1.58 9.32
CA LYS A 184 -12.53 2.93 8.81
C LYS A 184 -11.81 3.18 7.48
N VAL A 185 -10.86 2.32 7.15
CA VAL A 185 -10.02 2.37 5.97
C VAL A 185 -10.17 1.07 5.16
N MET A 186 -9.80 1.10 3.90
CA MET A 186 -9.83 -0.07 3.04
C MET A 186 -8.85 -1.12 3.55
N SER A 187 -9.35 -2.28 3.96
CA SER A 187 -8.53 -3.37 4.48
C SER A 187 -8.18 -4.39 3.39
N PHE A 188 -7.14 -5.19 3.66
CA PHE A 188 -6.85 -6.35 2.84
C PHE A 188 -7.99 -7.37 2.88
N GLY A 189 -8.22 -8.03 1.74
CA GLY A 189 -9.23 -9.07 1.61
C GLY A 189 -10.61 -8.58 1.16
N LEU A 190 -10.84 -7.25 1.07
CA LEU A 190 -12.06 -6.70 0.47
C LEU A 190 -12.02 -6.85 -1.05
N LYS A 191 -13.19 -7.21 -1.63
CA LYS A 191 -13.38 -7.25 -3.08
C LYS A 191 -13.18 -5.85 -3.67
N ASN A 192 -12.60 -5.79 -4.85
CA ASN A 192 -12.35 -4.55 -5.59
C ASN A 192 -11.31 -3.59 -4.94
N ALA A 193 -10.66 -3.96 -3.84
CA ALA A 193 -9.64 -3.12 -3.22
C ALA A 193 -8.52 -2.77 -4.20
N GLY A 194 -8.03 -3.74 -4.99
CA GLY A 194 -7.04 -3.52 -6.04
C GLY A 194 -7.53 -2.56 -7.13
N SER A 195 -8.79 -2.69 -7.57
CA SER A 195 -9.37 -1.78 -8.57
C SER A 195 -9.50 -0.35 -8.05
N THR A 196 -9.94 -0.18 -6.81
CA THR A 196 -10.01 1.15 -6.16
C THR A 196 -8.61 1.77 -6.05
N TYR A 197 -7.62 0.99 -5.63
CA TYR A 197 -6.23 1.45 -5.52
C TYR A 197 -5.67 1.86 -6.88
N GLN A 198 -5.82 1.01 -7.89
CA GLN A 198 -5.35 1.31 -9.26
C GLN A 198 -6.04 2.55 -9.83
N ARG A 199 -7.36 2.72 -9.60
CA ARG A 199 -8.11 3.92 -10.00
C ARG A 199 -7.56 5.17 -9.32
N MET A 200 -7.25 5.10 -8.03
CA MET A 200 -6.60 6.18 -7.29
C MET A 200 -5.28 6.58 -7.93
N MET A 201 -4.42 5.59 -8.19
CA MET A 201 -3.09 5.84 -8.77
C MET A 201 -3.18 6.38 -10.19
N THR A 202 -4.10 5.85 -11.00
CA THR A 202 -4.33 6.35 -12.37
C THR A 202 -4.75 7.81 -12.34
N LYS A 203 -5.71 8.20 -11.46
CA LYS A 203 -6.16 9.57 -11.31
C LYS A 203 -5.07 10.49 -10.74
N MET A 204 -4.30 10.01 -9.77
CA MET A 204 -3.22 10.77 -9.12
C MET A 204 -2.09 11.12 -10.09
N PHE A 205 -1.72 10.18 -10.96
CA PHE A 205 -0.60 10.32 -11.89
C PHE A 205 -1.01 10.52 -13.35
N GLU A 206 -2.26 10.89 -13.64
CA GLU A 206 -2.82 10.98 -15.00
C GLU A 206 -1.89 11.71 -15.98
N ALA A 207 -1.34 12.87 -15.61
CA ALA A 207 -0.45 13.67 -16.45
C ALA A 207 0.95 13.06 -16.64
N LYS A 208 1.35 12.08 -15.82
CA LYS A 208 2.69 11.46 -15.78
C LYS A 208 2.70 9.98 -16.19
N MET A 209 1.51 9.34 -16.19
CA MET A 209 1.37 7.94 -16.58
C MET A 209 1.90 7.69 -17.99
N GLY A 210 2.64 6.61 -18.14
CA GLY A 210 3.23 6.22 -19.42
C GLY A 210 4.50 6.98 -19.82
N LYS A 211 4.76 8.16 -19.25
CA LYS A 211 5.96 8.95 -19.50
C LYS A 211 7.11 8.46 -18.61
N ASN A 212 7.15 8.93 -17.38
CA ASN A 212 8.22 8.69 -16.42
C ASN A 212 7.80 7.89 -15.17
N ILE A 213 6.54 7.45 -15.09
CA ILE A 213 6.07 6.56 -14.03
C ILE A 213 5.24 5.40 -14.60
N LYS A 214 5.42 4.21 -14.02
CA LYS A 214 4.55 3.05 -14.18
C LYS A 214 4.03 2.63 -12.82
N VAL A 215 2.76 2.25 -12.77
CA VAL A 215 2.08 1.91 -11.51
C VAL A 215 1.24 0.65 -11.69
N TYR A 216 1.36 -0.25 -10.74
CA TYR A 216 0.48 -1.39 -10.57
C TYR A 216 0.14 -1.55 -9.08
N ILE A 217 -1.05 -1.10 -8.72
CA ILE A 217 -1.53 -1.08 -7.31
C ILE A 217 -0.49 -0.36 -6.42
N ASP A 218 0.15 -1.06 -5.47
CA ASP A 218 1.12 -0.50 -4.52
C ASP A 218 2.52 -0.26 -5.13
N ASP A 219 2.85 -1.00 -6.20
CA ASP A 219 4.17 -0.97 -6.83
C ASP A 219 4.27 0.15 -7.86
N MET A 220 5.27 1.00 -7.73
CA MET A 220 5.55 2.11 -8.63
C MET A 220 7.00 2.06 -9.11
N VAL A 221 7.23 2.38 -10.38
CA VAL A 221 8.57 2.59 -10.93
C VAL A 221 8.65 3.96 -11.58
N VAL A 222 9.55 4.78 -11.08
CA VAL A 222 9.96 6.03 -11.75
C VAL A 222 11.16 5.72 -12.61
N LYS A 223 11.07 6.08 -13.89
CA LYS A 223 12.07 5.83 -14.91
C LYS A 223 12.33 7.10 -15.71
N SER A 224 13.58 7.30 -16.15
CA SER A 224 13.97 8.48 -16.91
C SER A 224 14.79 8.09 -18.13
N LYS A 225 14.65 8.84 -19.20
CA LYS A 225 15.42 8.60 -20.44
C LYS A 225 16.88 8.96 -20.26
N MET A 226 17.17 10.02 -19.50
CA MET A 226 18.53 10.47 -19.18
C MET A 226 18.74 10.44 -17.66
N GLU A 227 19.96 10.11 -17.23
CA GLU A 227 20.32 10.09 -15.83
C GLU A 227 20.16 11.43 -15.13
N SER A 228 20.45 12.52 -15.85
CA SER A 228 20.34 13.90 -15.37
C SER A 228 18.90 14.32 -15.05
N GLU A 229 17.92 13.78 -15.75
CA GLU A 229 16.50 14.10 -15.58
C GLU A 229 15.88 13.42 -14.36
N HIS A 230 16.48 12.32 -13.88
CA HIS A 230 15.86 11.43 -12.90
C HIS A 230 15.54 12.13 -11.57
N LYS A 231 16.37 13.07 -11.12
CA LYS A 231 16.10 13.86 -9.91
C LYS A 231 14.86 14.73 -10.09
N GLY A 232 14.71 15.36 -11.26
CA GLY A 232 13.54 16.18 -11.59
C GLY A 232 12.25 15.34 -11.66
N ASP A 233 12.33 14.16 -12.26
CA ASP A 233 11.21 13.22 -12.34
C ASP A 233 10.76 12.77 -10.95
N LEU A 234 11.71 12.38 -10.08
CA LEU A 234 11.41 12.05 -8.67
C LEU A 234 10.80 13.22 -7.92
N THR A 235 11.32 14.45 -8.12
CA THR A 235 10.77 15.67 -7.49
C THR A 235 9.30 15.83 -7.85
N ASN A 236 8.97 15.72 -9.13
CA ASN A 236 7.59 15.83 -9.61
C ASN A 236 6.67 14.76 -9.00
N ILE A 237 7.14 13.51 -8.94
CA ILE A 237 6.37 12.41 -8.36
C ILE A 237 6.17 12.64 -6.85
N PHE A 238 7.20 13.08 -6.14
CA PHE A 238 7.12 13.38 -4.71
C PHE A 238 6.17 14.54 -4.41
N GLN A 239 6.11 15.56 -5.25
CA GLN A 239 5.14 16.65 -5.11
C GLN A 239 3.70 16.15 -5.25
N ILE A 240 3.44 15.25 -6.21
CA ILE A 240 2.12 14.64 -6.39
C ILE A 240 1.75 13.81 -5.16
N LEU A 241 2.63 12.93 -4.69
CA LEU A 241 2.42 12.11 -3.49
C LEU A 241 2.15 12.97 -2.26
N ARG A 242 2.91 14.05 -2.07
CA ARG A 242 2.75 15.03 -0.98
C ARG A 242 1.38 15.71 -1.06
N GLY A 243 0.98 16.18 -2.23
CA GLY A 243 -0.33 16.82 -2.44
C GLY A 243 -1.50 15.92 -2.06
N HIS A 244 -1.40 14.62 -2.32
CA HIS A 244 -2.40 13.63 -1.96
C HIS A 244 -2.17 12.96 -0.60
N LYS A 245 -1.13 13.34 0.14
CA LYS A 245 -0.75 12.78 1.46
C LYS A 245 -0.46 11.28 1.44
N LEU A 246 -0.15 10.70 0.28
CA LEU A 246 0.26 9.29 0.18
C LEU A 246 1.70 9.14 0.67
N ARG A 247 1.93 8.17 1.57
CA ARG A 247 3.26 7.91 2.16
C ARG A 247 3.90 6.66 1.60
N LEU A 248 5.23 6.70 1.46
CA LEU A 248 6.07 5.62 0.95
C LEU A 248 6.73 4.84 2.09
N ASN A 249 7.05 3.59 1.82
CA ASN A 249 7.78 2.70 2.72
C ASN A 249 9.27 2.66 2.36
N THR A 250 10.12 3.31 3.14
CA THR A 250 11.56 3.39 2.88
C THR A 250 12.25 2.03 2.78
N SER A 251 11.83 1.06 3.58
CA SER A 251 12.45 -0.27 3.61
C SER A 251 12.24 -1.08 2.33
N LYS A 252 11.26 -0.70 1.52
CA LYS A 252 10.93 -1.35 0.25
C LYS A 252 11.24 -0.47 -0.97
N CYS A 253 11.53 0.82 -0.77
CA CYS A 253 11.93 1.71 -1.85
C CYS A 253 13.41 1.56 -2.19
N SER A 254 13.75 1.67 -3.48
CA SER A 254 15.13 1.70 -3.98
C SER A 254 15.30 2.85 -4.95
N PHE A 255 16.34 3.67 -4.76
CA PHE A 255 16.53 4.91 -5.50
C PHE A 255 17.74 4.88 -6.42
N ARG A 256 17.58 5.37 -7.67
CA ARG A 256 18.64 5.49 -8.69
C ARG A 256 19.43 4.19 -8.88
N VAL A 257 18.71 3.09 -9.05
CA VAL A 257 19.31 1.78 -9.30
C VAL A 257 19.26 1.43 -10.79
N GLY A 258 20.25 0.64 -11.26
CA GLY A 258 20.27 0.09 -12.63
C GLY A 258 19.45 -1.18 -12.78
N SER A 259 19.08 -1.83 -11.67
CA SER A 259 18.23 -3.02 -11.65
C SER A 259 17.41 -3.11 -10.40
N GLY A 260 16.25 -3.76 -10.46
CA GLY A 260 15.40 -3.95 -9.30
C GLY A 260 14.25 -4.92 -9.57
N LYS A 261 13.60 -5.36 -8.49
CA LYS A 261 12.41 -6.20 -8.57
C LYS A 261 11.16 -5.35 -8.80
N PHE A 262 10.42 -5.67 -9.86
CA PHE A 262 9.13 -5.06 -10.17
C PHE A 262 8.13 -6.15 -10.54
N LEU A 263 7.02 -6.24 -9.81
CA LEU A 263 5.94 -7.21 -10.04
C LEU A 263 6.40 -8.68 -10.11
N GLY A 264 7.46 -9.02 -9.38
CA GLY A 264 8.05 -10.36 -9.36
C GLY A 264 9.17 -10.60 -10.39
N TYR A 265 9.34 -9.71 -11.37
CA TYR A 265 10.38 -9.76 -12.38
C TYR A 265 11.63 -8.96 -11.95
N MET A 266 12.80 -9.39 -12.40
CA MET A 266 14.03 -8.59 -12.28
C MET A 266 14.12 -7.70 -13.53
N VAL A 267 14.00 -6.39 -13.34
CA VAL A 267 14.16 -5.40 -14.41
C VAL A 267 15.60 -4.88 -14.38
N THR A 268 16.25 -4.87 -15.54
CA THR A 268 17.64 -4.42 -15.71
C THR A 268 17.75 -3.41 -16.84
N ILE A 269 18.90 -2.72 -16.92
CA ILE A 269 19.21 -1.80 -18.02
C ILE A 269 19.41 -2.57 -19.33
N GLU A 270 19.98 -3.78 -19.27
CA GLU A 270 20.20 -4.62 -20.43
C GLU A 270 18.92 -5.41 -20.75
N GLU A 271 18.51 -5.38 -22.03
CA GLU A 271 17.59 -6.38 -22.54
C GLU A 271 18.23 -7.75 -22.32
N SER A 272 17.58 -8.64 -21.59
CA SER A 272 18.00 -10.03 -21.49
C SER A 272 18.01 -10.61 -22.91
N ARG A 273 19.20 -10.84 -23.45
CA ARG A 273 19.40 -11.60 -24.70
C ARG A 273 18.92 -13.03 -24.54
#